data_c4dd8ece1db0fbcbd6e957f5e235d18a
#
_entry.id   c4dd8ece1db0fbcbd6e957f5e235d18a
#
_cell.length_a   1.000
_cell.length_b   1.000
_cell.length_c   1.000
_cell.angle_alpha   90.00
_cell.angle_beta   90.00
_cell.angle_gamma   90.00
#
_symmetry.space_group_name_H-M   'P 1'
#
loop_
_entity.id
_entity.type
_entity.pdbx_description
1 polymer ?
#
loop_
_entity_poly.entity_id
_entity_poly.type
_entity_poly.pdbx_seq_one_letter_code
_entity_poly.pdbx_strand_id
1 'polypeptide(L)'
;KGRLPQRPIGIYLDCLPKFGVKCTTEGGLPLDISGRLQSGCFEVPGNVSSQFITGLLLALPLTGKDCTIAVTSPLQSVGYINMTIRTMGVFGVKVEATENGYFIKGGQSYKPCRYTCEGDWSQAAFFMAAGALGGRLTLKGLRTDSIQGDMQCLEIFKEFGADVTVTPN
;
A
#
# COMPACT_ATOMS: atom_id res chain seq x y z
N LYS A 1 -11.38 12.90 14.21
CA LYS A 1 -10.66 13.02 15.48
C LYS A 1 -9.22 12.52 15.31
N GLY A 2 -8.29 12.95 16.15
CA GLY A 2 -6.89 12.60 16.09
C GLY A 2 -6.10 13.41 15.05
N ARG A 3 -4.96 12.86 14.55
CA ARG A 3 -4.04 13.54 13.63
C ARG A 3 -4.42 13.46 12.16
N LEU A 4 -5.52 12.82 11.81
CA LEU A 4 -5.93 12.67 10.41
C LEU A 4 -6.10 14.00 9.66
N PRO A 5 -6.73 15.05 10.25
CA PRO A 5 -6.85 16.34 9.58
C PRO A 5 -5.50 17.05 9.33
N GLN A 6 -4.44 16.66 10.04
CA GLN A 6 -3.10 17.24 9.91
C GLN A 6 -2.21 16.51 8.90
N ARG A 7 -2.71 15.45 8.26
CA ARG A 7 -1.94 14.71 7.25
C ARG A 7 -1.66 15.58 6.02
N PRO A 8 -0.44 15.53 5.48
CA PRO A 8 -0.08 16.31 4.30
C PRO A 8 -0.91 15.85 3.10
N ILE A 9 -1.59 16.79 2.45
CA ILE A 9 -2.37 16.56 1.23
C ILE A 9 -1.78 17.27 0.00
N GLY A 10 -0.65 17.96 0.16
CA GLY A 10 0.00 18.73 -0.90
C GLY A 10 0.23 17.93 -2.17
N ILE A 11 0.66 16.67 -2.02
CA ILE A 11 0.90 15.78 -3.18
C ILE A 11 -0.35 15.61 -4.08
N TYR A 12 -1.56 15.60 -3.49
CA TYR A 12 -2.81 15.53 -4.27
C TYR A 12 -3.05 16.83 -5.03
N LEU A 13 -2.77 17.97 -4.40
CA LEU A 13 -2.93 19.30 -4.97
C LEU A 13 -1.93 19.57 -6.10
N ASP A 14 -0.73 19.02 -6.00
CA ASP A 14 0.35 19.22 -6.98
C ASP A 14 0.22 18.28 -8.18
N CYS A 15 -0.27 17.05 -7.96
CA CYS A 15 -0.29 16.01 -8.97
C CYS A 15 -1.62 15.93 -9.72
N LEU A 16 -2.74 15.77 -9.03
CA LEU A 16 -4.02 15.42 -9.64
C LEU A 16 -4.58 16.49 -10.62
N PRO A 17 -4.42 17.80 -10.39
CA PRO A 17 -4.92 18.81 -11.33
C PRO A 17 -4.33 18.73 -12.74
N LYS A 18 -3.09 18.25 -12.86
CA LYS A 18 -2.41 18.05 -14.15
C LYS A 18 -3.08 16.97 -15.01
N PHE A 19 -3.91 16.12 -14.38
CA PHE A 19 -4.56 14.97 -15.00
C PHE A 19 -6.10 15.04 -14.93
N GLY A 20 -6.66 16.25 -15.00
CA GLY A 20 -8.09 16.47 -15.15
C GLY A 20 -8.93 16.36 -13.88
N VAL A 21 -8.28 16.31 -12.70
CA VAL A 21 -8.96 16.27 -11.41
C VAL A 21 -8.82 17.60 -10.70
N LYS A 22 -9.94 18.26 -10.41
CA LYS A 22 -9.94 19.51 -9.63
C LYS A 22 -9.88 19.15 -8.14
N CYS A 23 -8.95 19.76 -7.44
CA CYS A 23 -8.79 19.63 -5.99
C CYS A 23 -8.95 21.00 -5.34
N THR A 24 -9.84 21.12 -4.35
CA THR A 24 -10.06 22.37 -3.60
C THR A 24 -10.05 22.10 -2.10
N THR A 25 -9.42 23.00 -1.34
CA THR A 25 -9.30 22.91 0.12
C THR A 25 -9.10 24.32 0.72
N GLU A 26 -9.46 24.48 1.97
CA GLU A 26 -9.21 25.69 2.76
C GLU A 26 -7.94 25.60 3.61
N GLY A 27 -6.95 24.78 3.18
CA GLY A 27 -5.65 24.64 3.86
C GLY A 27 -5.48 23.33 4.65
N GLY A 28 -6.12 22.26 4.22
CA GLY A 28 -6.03 20.94 4.84
C GLY A 28 -7.22 20.06 4.46
N LEU A 29 -7.63 19.19 5.36
CA LEU A 29 -8.89 18.47 5.20
C LEU A 29 -10.05 19.28 5.77
N PRO A 30 -11.24 19.28 5.14
CA PRO A 30 -11.63 18.43 4.01
C PRO A 30 -10.96 18.85 2.68
N LEU A 31 -10.81 17.86 1.78
CA LEU A 31 -10.37 18.03 0.41
C LEU A 31 -11.52 17.67 -0.53
N ASP A 32 -12.01 18.62 -1.30
CA ASP A 32 -13.01 18.38 -2.34
C ASP A 32 -12.34 17.99 -3.63
N ILE A 33 -12.78 16.88 -4.22
CA ILE A 33 -12.24 16.33 -5.46
C ILE A 33 -13.36 16.18 -6.48
N SER A 34 -13.14 16.70 -7.69
CA SER A 34 -14.08 16.58 -8.80
C SER A 34 -13.35 16.42 -10.13
N GLY A 35 -14.07 15.91 -11.15
CA GLY A 35 -13.48 15.67 -12.47
C GLY A 35 -13.22 14.20 -12.73
N ARG A 36 -12.45 13.90 -13.77
CA ARG A 36 -12.11 12.53 -14.19
C ARG A 36 -10.61 12.41 -14.39
N LEU A 37 -10.00 11.46 -13.68
CA LEU A 37 -8.58 11.15 -13.79
C LEU A 37 -8.25 10.71 -15.23
N GLN A 38 -7.28 11.41 -15.83
CA GLN A 38 -6.77 11.10 -17.17
C GLN A 38 -5.47 10.31 -17.08
N SER A 39 -5.15 9.60 -18.17
CA SER A 39 -3.90 8.87 -18.30
C SER A 39 -2.72 9.82 -18.48
N GLY A 40 -1.51 9.38 -18.11
CA GLY A 40 -0.29 10.14 -18.31
C GLY A 40 0.89 9.63 -17.50
N CYS A 41 1.93 10.47 -17.43
CA CYS A 41 3.10 10.23 -16.59
C CYS A 41 2.97 11.04 -15.29
N PHE A 42 2.78 10.32 -14.18
CA PHE A 42 2.59 10.89 -12.86
C PHE A 42 3.94 10.97 -12.13
N GLU A 43 4.48 12.14 -12.01
CA GLU A 43 5.69 12.38 -11.22
C GLU A 43 5.33 12.55 -9.74
N VAL A 44 5.88 11.69 -8.90
CA VAL A 44 5.56 11.68 -7.47
C VAL A 44 6.81 11.47 -6.62
N PRO A 45 6.95 12.17 -5.49
CA PRO A 45 8.05 11.93 -4.57
C PRO A 45 7.84 10.61 -3.81
N GLY A 46 8.88 9.77 -3.76
CA GLY A 46 8.84 8.47 -3.09
C GLY A 46 8.90 8.54 -1.57
N ASN A 47 9.31 9.68 -1.01
CA ASN A 47 9.53 9.90 0.40
C ASN A 47 8.35 10.57 1.14
N VAL A 48 7.25 10.88 0.46
CA VAL A 48 6.09 11.55 1.09
C VAL A 48 5.06 10.54 1.58
N SER A 49 4.59 9.65 0.73
CA SER A 49 3.59 8.65 1.11
C SER A 49 3.46 7.54 0.09
N SER A 50 3.75 6.31 0.50
CA SER A 50 3.44 5.11 -0.29
C SER A 50 1.94 4.95 -0.56
N GLN A 51 1.08 5.50 0.31
CA GLN A 51 -0.38 5.43 0.16
C GLN A 51 -0.87 6.21 -1.07
N PHE A 52 -0.21 7.33 -1.42
CA PHE A 52 -0.54 8.06 -2.64
C PHE A 52 -0.22 7.25 -3.90
N ILE A 53 0.98 6.63 -3.92
CA ILE A 53 1.39 5.73 -5.01
C ILE A 53 0.43 4.54 -5.12
N THR A 54 0.06 3.93 -4.00
CA THR A 54 -0.94 2.85 -3.94
C THR A 54 -2.29 3.32 -4.52
N GLY A 55 -2.75 4.52 -4.17
CA GLY A 55 -3.99 5.08 -4.72
C GLY A 55 -3.94 5.26 -6.24
N LEU A 56 -2.83 5.76 -6.78
CA LEU A 56 -2.62 5.86 -8.22
C LEU A 56 -2.58 4.48 -8.89
N LEU A 57 -1.83 3.52 -8.34
CA LEU A 57 -1.77 2.14 -8.87
C LEU A 57 -3.16 1.54 -9.01
N LEU A 58 -4.02 1.70 -8.00
CA LEU A 58 -5.38 1.18 -8.01
C LEU A 58 -6.28 1.88 -9.05
N ALA A 59 -6.09 3.18 -9.29
CA ALA A 59 -6.97 3.96 -10.15
C ALA A 59 -6.56 3.96 -11.64
N LEU A 60 -5.24 3.99 -11.92
CA LEU A 60 -4.73 4.20 -13.27
C LEU A 60 -5.08 3.11 -14.28
N PRO A 61 -5.20 1.82 -13.94
CA PRO A 61 -5.68 0.81 -14.89
C PRO A 61 -7.02 1.12 -15.53
N LEU A 62 -7.85 1.89 -14.83
CA LEU A 62 -9.22 2.23 -15.24
C LEU A 62 -9.29 3.46 -16.16
N THR A 63 -8.16 4.14 -16.42
CA THR A 63 -8.15 5.36 -17.26
C THR A 63 -8.21 5.07 -18.77
N GLY A 64 -8.02 3.81 -19.16
CA GLY A 64 -8.18 3.34 -20.56
C GLY A 64 -6.93 3.48 -21.44
N LYS A 65 -5.92 4.23 -21.05
CA LYS A 65 -4.63 4.36 -21.77
C LYS A 65 -3.46 4.05 -20.85
N ASP A 66 -2.29 3.83 -21.45
CA ASP A 66 -1.06 3.56 -20.72
C ASP A 66 -0.70 4.71 -19.77
N CYS A 67 -0.22 4.35 -18.59
CA CYS A 67 0.19 5.30 -17.55
C CYS A 67 1.56 4.92 -17.01
N THR A 68 2.28 5.93 -16.52
CA THR A 68 3.54 5.74 -15.81
C THR A 68 3.48 6.50 -14.48
N ILE A 69 4.00 5.90 -13.44
CA ILE A 69 4.29 6.58 -12.18
C ILE A 69 5.81 6.70 -12.12
N ALA A 70 6.33 7.91 -12.26
CA ALA A 70 7.74 8.23 -12.12
C ALA A 70 8.02 8.67 -10.69
N VAL A 71 8.85 7.92 -9.98
CA VAL A 71 9.22 8.22 -8.59
C VAL A 71 10.46 9.10 -8.60
N THR A 72 10.35 10.32 -8.07
CA THR A 72 11.37 11.38 -8.19
C THR A 72 12.35 11.44 -7.00
N SER A 73 12.15 10.63 -5.96
CA SER A 73 13.06 10.52 -4.81
C SER A 73 13.06 9.10 -4.26
N PRO A 74 14.01 8.72 -3.40
CA PRO A 74 14.06 7.36 -2.84
C PRO A 74 12.74 6.94 -2.25
N LEU A 75 12.28 5.74 -2.65
CA LEU A 75 10.99 5.19 -2.27
C LEU A 75 11.02 4.68 -0.84
N GLN A 76 10.11 5.15 -0.01
CA GLN A 76 9.90 4.63 1.34
C GLN A 76 8.74 3.64 1.36
N SER A 77 8.79 2.68 2.30
CA SER A 77 7.70 1.72 2.53
C SER A 77 7.32 0.90 1.28
N VAL A 78 8.32 0.45 0.52
CA VAL A 78 8.17 -0.37 -0.70
C VAL A 78 7.29 -1.60 -0.46
N GLY A 79 7.35 -2.19 0.73
CA GLY A 79 6.55 -3.36 1.10
C GLY A 79 5.04 -3.17 0.88
N TYR A 80 4.50 -2.00 1.23
CA TYR A 80 3.07 -1.71 1.03
C TYR A 80 2.69 -1.57 -0.44
N ILE A 81 3.59 -1.05 -1.26
CA ILE A 81 3.38 -0.95 -2.71
C ILE A 81 3.39 -2.35 -3.32
N ASN A 82 4.34 -3.19 -2.93
CA ASN A 82 4.42 -4.57 -3.39
C ASN A 82 3.18 -5.39 -3.01
N MET A 83 2.65 -5.21 -1.80
CA MET A 83 1.38 -5.83 -1.40
C MET A 83 0.23 -5.38 -2.29
N THR A 84 0.17 -4.09 -2.63
CA THR A 84 -0.83 -3.55 -3.55
C THR A 84 -0.71 -4.18 -4.92
N ILE A 85 0.48 -4.20 -5.51
CA ILE A 85 0.73 -4.79 -6.84
C ILE A 85 0.38 -6.28 -6.87
N ARG A 86 0.78 -7.03 -5.83
CA ARG A 86 0.43 -8.45 -5.70
C ARG A 86 -1.09 -8.64 -5.67
N THR A 87 -1.78 -7.83 -4.87
CA THR A 87 -3.24 -7.90 -4.76
C THR A 87 -3.92 -7.55 -6.08
N MET A 88 -3.48 -6.49 -6.77
CA MET A 88 -3.97 -6.13 -8.10
C MET A 88 -3.80 -7.28 -9.09
N GLY A 89 -2.68 -7.99 -9.04
CA GLY A 89 -2.43 -9.19 -9.85
C GLY A 89 -3.47 -10.29 -9.63
N VAL A 90 -3.88 -10.53 -8.39
CA VAL A 90 -4.94 -11.50 -8.07
C VAL A 90 -6.28 -11.11 -8.71
N PHE A 91 -6.56 -9.81 -8.78
CA PHE A 91 -7.75 -9.27 -9.44
C PHE A 91 -7.55 -9.04 -10.95
N GLY A 92 -6.49 -9.58 -11.55
CA GLY A 92 -6.26 -9.60 -12.99
C GLY A 92 -5.64 -8.34 -13.59
N VAL A 93 -5.16 -7.42 -12.77
CA VAL A 93 -4.47 -6.20 -13.21
C VAL A 93 -2.97 -6.35 -13.02
N LYS A 94 -2.20 -6.06 -14.06
CA LYS A 94 -0.73 -6.14 -14.08
C LYS A 94 -0.11 -4.77 -14.00
N VAL A 95 0.92 -4.66 -13.20
CA VAL A 95 1.79 -3.49 -13.05
C VAL A 95 3.23 -3.97 -13.28
N GLU A 96 3.97 -3.23 -14.08
CA GLU A 96 5.38 -3.51 -14.35
C GLU A 96 6.25 -2.52 -13.57
N ALA A 97 7.17 -3.04 -12.77
CA ALA A 97 8.18 -2.20 -12.14
C ALA A 97 9.20 -1.74 -13.20
N THR A 98 9.55 -0.47 -13.17
CA THR A 98 10.60 0.14 -14.01
C THR A 98 11.76 0.59 -13.14
N GLU A 99 12.85 1.05 -13.74
CA GLU A 99 14.02 1.54 -13.00
C GLU A 99 13.64 2.64 -11.98
N ASN A 100 12.72 3.54 -12.36
CA ASN A 100 12.35 4.71 -11.57
C ASN A 100 10.85 4.78 -11.29
N GLY A 101 10.16 3.65 -11.12
CA GLY A 101 8.75 3.65 -10.78
C GLY A 101 7.95 2.49 -11.34
N TYR A 102 6.79 2.77 -11.95
CA TYR A 102 5.83 1.75 -12.36
C TYR A 102 5.19 2.10 -13.69
N PHE A 103 5.04 1.10 -14.55
CA PHE A 103 4.26 1.18 -15.77
C PHE A 103 2.96 0.39 -15.65
N ILE A 104 1.87 1.00 -16.08
CA ILE A 104 0.52 0.43 -16.05
C ILE A 104 -0.05 0.48 -17.47
N LYS A 105 -0.21 -0.69 -18.09
CA LYS A 105 -0.84 -0.78 -19.40
C LYS A 105 -2.31 -0.39 -19.31
N GLY A 106 -2.77 0.41 -20.25
CA GLY A 106 -4.16 0.85 -20.30
C GLY A 106 -5.13 -0.25 -20.72
N GLY A 107 -6.42 0.02 -20.53
CA GLY A 107 -7.49 -0.89 -20.94
C GLY A 107 -7.62 -2.16 -20.08
N GLN A 108 -6.97 -2.19 -18.93
CA GLN A 108 -7.16 -3.25 -17.95
C GLN A 108 -8.45 -3.05 -17.15
N SER A 109 -8.97 -4.12 -16.59
CA SER A 109 -10.11 -4.09 -15.68
C SER A 109 -9.93 -5.12 -14.59
N TYR A 110 -10.39 -4.78 -13.39
CA TYR A 110 -10.41 -5.72 -12.27
C TYR A 110 -11.44 -6.82 -12.51
N LYS A 111 -11.06 -8.05 -12.22
CA LYS A 111 -11.92 -9.23 -12.33
C LYS A 111 -12.33 -9.68 -10.93
N PRO A 112 -13.63 -9.94 -10.69
CA PRO A 112 -14.07 -10.46 -9.41
C PRO A 112 -13.45 -11.83 -9.14
N CYS A 113 -13.00 -12.05 -7.90
CA CYS A 113 -12.49 -13.33 -7.46
C CYS A 113 -12.82 -13.54 -5.97
N ARG A 114 -12.73 -14.80 -5.52
CA ARG A 114 -12.74 -15.08 -4.07
C ARG A 114 -11.35 -14.75 -3.52
N TYR A 115 -11.29 -13.88 -2.55
CA TYR A 115 -10.06 -13.48 -1.90
C TYR A 115 -10.23 -13.50 -0.38
N THR A 116 -9.31 -14.13 0.30
CA THR A 116 -9.25 -14.11 1.78
C THR A 116 -8.11 -13.20 2.19
N CYS A 117 -8.42 -12.10 2.87
CA CYS A 117 -7.40 -11.25 3.46
C CYS A 117 -6.64 -12.03 4.53
N GLU A 118 -5.34 -11.96 4.46
CA GLU A 118 -4.48 -12.48 5.52
C GLU A 118 -4.55 -11.60 6.77
N GLY A 119 -4.17 -12.17 7.93
CA GLY A 119 -4.06 -11.42 9.17
C GLY A 119 -2.97 -10.35 9.09
N ASP A 120 -3.15 -9.28 9.83
CA ASP A 120 -2.23 -8.14 9.91
C ASP A 120 -1.08 -8.46 10.86
N TRP A 121 0.12 -8.59 10.33
CA TRP A 121 1.32 -8.88 11.10
C TRP A 121 1.71 -7.75 12.05
N SER A 122 1.42 -6.49 11.69
CA SER A 122 1.68 -5.36 12.58
C SER A 122 0.83 -5.41 13.84
N GLN A 123 -0.44 -5.81 13.72
CA GLN A 123 -1.31 -6.02 14.87
C GLN A 123 -0.93 -7.29 15.64
N ALA A 124 -0.54 -8.34 14.94
CA ALA A 124 -0.09 -9.59 15.57
C ALA A 124 1.13 -9.39 16.47
N ALA A 125 2.05 -8.50 16.11
CA ALA A 125 3.25 -8.20 16.87
C ALA A 125 2.97 -7.76 18.31
N PHE A 126 1.88 -7.00 18.56
CA PHE A 126 1.49 -6.61 19.93
C PHE A 126 1.11 -7.83 20.78
N PHE A 127 0.40 -8.79 20.20
CA PHE A 127 0.01 -10.02 20.89
C PHE A 127 1.22 -10.94 21.08
N MET A 128 2.14 -10.99 20.11
CA MET A 128 3.40 -11.73 20.23
C MET A 128 4.25 -11.19 21.37
N ALA A 129 4.34 -9.86 21.52
CA ALA A 129 5.03 -9.23 22.64
C ALA A 129 4.41 -9.64 23.98
N ALA A 130 3.08 -9.66 24.09
CA ALA A 130 2.39 -10.10 25.29
C ALA A 130 2.67 -11.59 25.59
N GLY A 131 2.73 -12.44 24.57
CA GLY A 131 3.12 -13.86 24.73
C GLY A 131 4.56 -14.03 25.21
N ALA A 132 5.49 -13.27 24.64
CA ALA A 132 6.93 -13.31 25.00
C ALA A 132 7.20 -12.85 26.44
N LEU A 133 6.37 -11.99 27.01
CA LEU A 133 6.49 -11.48 28.37
C LEU A 133 6.01 -12.46 29.46
N GLY A 134 5.62 -13.66 29.12
CA GLY A 134 5.29 -14.70 30.12
C GLY A 134 3.93 -15.36 29.94
N GLY A 135 3.31 -15.21 28.79
CA GLY A 135 2.07 -15.88 28.42
C GLY A 135 2.27 -16.99 27.39
N ARG A 136 1.29 -17.88 27.26
CA ARG A 136 1.18 -18.77 26.10
C ARG A 136 0.07 -18.22 25.19
N LEU A 137 0.41 -17.97 23.93
CA LEU A 137 -0.52 -17.40 22.97
C LEU A 137 -0.50 -18.18 21.66
N THR A 138 -1.67 -18.39 21.07
CA THR A 138 -1.79 -18.93 19.71
C THR A 138 -2.47 -17.90 18.82
N LEU A 139 -1.79 -17.45 17.76
CA LEU A 139 -2.32 -16.58 16.73
C LEU A 139 -2.70 -17.40 15.50
N LYS A 140 -3.88 -17.15 14.95
CA LYS A 140 -4.40 -17.82 13.75
C LYS A 140 -4.69 -16.79 12.65
N GLY A 141 -4.66 -17.26 11.39
CA GLY A 141 -4.96 -16.42 10.24
C GLY A 141 -3.80 -15.58 9.71
N LEU A 142 -2.60 -15.77 10.27
CA LEU A 142 -1.35 -15.20 9.75
C LEU A 142 -0.77 -16.15 8.70
N ARG A 143 -0.32 -15.61 7.58
CA ARG A 143 0.31 -16.40 6.51
C ARG A 143 1.82 -16.39 6.66
N THR A 144 2.44 -17.55 6.53
CA THR A 144 3.91 -17.72 6.59
C THR A 144 4.61 -17.34 5.28
N ASP A 145 3.86 -17.22 4.18
CA ASP A 145 4.31 -16.71 2.88
C ASP A 145 3.91 -15.23 2.66
N SER A 146 3.58 -14.52 3.73
CA SER A 146 3.23 -13.11 3.69
C SER A 146 4.40 -12.25 3.18
N ILE A 147 4.07 -11.21 2.45
CA ILE A 147 5.03 -10.16 2.05
C ILE A 147 4.90 -8.90 2.91
N GLN A 148 4.14 -8.95 3.98
CA GLN A 148 4.10 -7.90 5.00
C GLN A 148 5.48 -7.81 5.68
N GLY A 149 6.10 -6.65 5.66
CA GLY A 149 7.41 -6.43 6.30
C GLY A 149 7.41 -6.73 7.80
N ASP A 150 6.27 -6.51 8.43
CA ASP A 150 6.06 -6.74 9.87
C ASP A 150 6.14 -8.23 10.27
N MET A 151 6.07 -9.17 9.33
CA MET A 151 6.35 -10.59 9.59
C MET A 151 7.74 -10.82 10.20
N GLN A 152 8.66 -9.89 9.97
CA GLN A 152 10.01 -9.91 10.55
C GLN A 152 10.01 -9.92 12.08
N CYS A 153 8.90 -9.50 12.72
CA CYS A 153 8.75 -9.58 14.18
C CYS A 153 8.91 -11.02 14.73
N LEU A 154 8.60 -12.06 13.94
CA LEU A 154 8.83 -13.45 14.33
C LEU A 154 10.30 -13.71 14.67
N GLU A 155 11.20 -13.32 13.79
CA GLU A 155 12.63 -13.55 13.96
C GLU A 155 13.17 -12.67 15.11
N ILE A 156 12.71 -11.45 15.20
CA ILE A 156 13.07 -10.54 16.30
C ILE A 156 12.70 -11.14 17.65
N PHE A 157 11.48 -11.65 17.82
CA PHE A 157 11.07 -12.27 19.09
C PHE A 157 11.86 -13.53 19.41
N LYS A 158 12.22 -14.33 18.41
CA LYS A 158 13.10 -15.49 18.60
C LYS A 158 14.50 -15.07 19.10
N GLU A 159 15.08 -14.04 18.48
CA GLU A 159 16.38 -13.49 18.90
C GLU A 159 16.35 -12.96 20.33
N PHE A 160 15.22 -12.43 20.79
CA PHE A 160 14.99 -12.05 22.18
C PHE A 160 14.68 -13.22 23.12
N GLY A 161 14.74 -14.47 22.64
CA GLY A 161 14.59 -15.67 23.44
C GLY A 161 13.15 -16.15 23.63
N ALA A 162 12.19 -15.64 22.85
CA ALA A 162 10.85 -16.17 22.87
C ALA A 162 10.79 -17.55 22.17
N ASP A 163 10.10 -18.51 22.78
CA ASP A 163 9.80 -19.80 22.16
C ASP A 163 8.65 -19.63 21.16
N VAL A 164 8.96 -19.67 19.88
CA VAL A 164 8.01 -19.44 18.78
C VAL A 164 7.91 -20.69 17.91
N THR A 165 6.74 -21.33 17.92
CA THR A 165 6.41 -22.43 17.01
C THR A 165 5.49 -21.96 15.92
N VAL A 166 5.84 -22.23 14.66
CA VAL A 166 5.02 -21.95 13.49
C VAL A 166 4.46 -23.25 12.96
N THR A 167 3.14 -23.34 12.85
CA THR A 167 2.47 -24.51 12.27
C THR A 167 1.82 -24.16 10.93
N PRO A 168 1.82 -25.08 9.95
CA PRO A 168 1.02 -24.89 8.74
C PRO A 168 -0.46 -24.69 9.08
N ASN A 169 -1.14 -23.81 8.33
CA ASN A 169 -2.59 -23.61 8.44
C ASN A 169 -3.35 -24.77 7.80
#